data_1f41769b8b0fae760a02fe644602ea16
#
_entry.id   1f41769b8b0fae760a02fe644602ea16
#
_cell.length_a   1.000
_cell.length_b   1.000
_cell.length_c   1.000
_cell.angle_alpha   90.00
_cell.angle_beta   90.00
_cell.angle_gamma   90.00
#
_symmetry.space_group_name_H-M   'P 1'
#
loop_
_entity.id
_entity.type
_entity.pdbx_description
1 polymer ?
#
loop_
_entity_poly.entity_id
_entity_poly.type
_entity_poly.pdbx_seq_one_letter_code
_entity_poly.pdbx_strand_id
1 'polypeptide(L)'
;AKYYILDMFPYPSGSGLHVGHPEGYTATDILARWRRMQGRHVLHPMGWDAFGLPAEQYAIQTGTHPAVTTAQNVATFKRQIQSLGFSYDWDREVNTTDLSYVKWTQWIFLQLFDTWYDAEQQRGRPISELPIPAGVAEFGKANVTSYRDSLRLAYQAEVPVNWCPALGTVLANEEVIDGKSDIGGF
;
A
#
# COMPACT_ATOMS: atom_id res chain seq x y z
N ALA A 1 5.82 29.84 -2.82
CA ALA A 1 5.19 28.91 -1.89
C ALA A 1 5.30 27.48 -2.45
N LYS A 2 5.39 26.47 -1.55
CA LYS A 2 5.40 25.04 -1.91
C LYS A 2 4.04 24.59 -2.40
N TYR A 3 4.01 23.63 -3.32
CA TYR A 3 2.81 23.00 -3.84
C TYR A 3 3.06 21.51 -4.09
N TYR A 4 2.17 20.66 -3.59
CA TYR A 4 2.22 19.21 -3.81
C TYR A 4 1.18 18.82 -4.84
N ILE A 5 1.61 17.98 -5.80
CA ILE A 5 0.71 17.31 -6.74
C ILE A 5 1.07 15.83 -6.66
N LEU A 6 0.13 15.04 -6.16
CA LEU A 6 0.29 13.61 -6.00
C LEU A 6 -0.63 12.90 -6.97
N ASP A 7 -0.13 11.85 -7.55
CA ASP A 7 -0.85 10.97 -8.45
C ASP A 7 -1.00 9.58 -7.81
N MET A 8 -1.94 8.80 -8.32
CA MET A 8 -1.98 7.38 -8.03
C MET A 8 -0.83 6.70 -8.78
N PHE A 9 0.24 6.37 -8.07
CA PHE A 9 1.36 5.65 -8.66
C PHE A 9 0.97 4.20 -8.99
N PRO A 10 1.51 3.63 -10.10
CA PRO A 10 1.01 2.39 -10.63
C PRO A 10 1.49 1.16 -9.86
N TYR A 11 0.70 0.08 -9.95
CA TYR A 11 1.18 -1.28 -9.70
C TYR A 11 2.04 -1.71 -10.90
N PRO A 12 3.31 -2.08 -10.72
CA PRO A 12 4.14 -2.59 -11.80
C PRO A 12 3.86 -4.09 -12.07
N SER A 13 2.58 -4.45 -12.23
CA SER A 13 2.13 -5.84 -12.33
C SER A 13 2.00 -6.36 -13.76
N GLY A 14 2.10 -5.50 -14.76
CA GLY A 14 1.98 -5.86 -16.17
C GLY A 14 3.23 -5.56 -16.97
N SER A 15 3.21 -5.93 -18.26
CA SER A 15 4.32 -5.69 -19.18
C SER A 15 4.47 -4.22 -19.63
N GLY A 16 3.63 -3.32 -19.12
CA GLY A 16 3.66 -1.89 -19.42
C GLY A 16 2.36 -1.17 -19.05
N LEU A 17 2.35 0.13 -19.30
CA LEU A 17 1.20 1.00 -19.06
C LEU A 17 0.03 0.64 -19.98
N HIS A 18 -1.19 0.74 -19.45
CA HIS A 18 -2.41 0.82 -20.26
C HIS A 18 -2.86 2.28 -20.38
N VAL A 19 -3.79 2.56 -21.29
CA VAL A 19 -4.21 3.94 -21.63
C VAL A 19 -4.79 4.73 -20.46
N GLY A 20 -5.33 4.08 -19.44
CA GLY A 20 -5.84 4.74 -18.24
C GLY A 20 -4.74 5.39 -17.37
N HIS A 21 -3.51 4.88 -17.39
CA HIS A 21 -2.41 5.51 -16.66
C HIS A 21 -2.08 6.92 -17.19
N PRO A 22 -1.79 7.12 -18.50
CA PRO A 22 -1.52 8.44 -19.05
C PRO A 22 -2.66 9.45 -18.86
N GLU A 23 -3.91 9.02 -18.76
CA GLU A 23 -5.05 9.91 -18.55
C GLU A 23 -4.89 10.73 -17.27
N GLY A 24 -4.74 10.08 -16.11
CA GLY A 24 -4.52 10.75 -14.83
C GLY A 24 -3.20 11.52 -14.80
N TYR A 25 -2.13 10.91 -15.29
CA TYR A 25 -0.79 11.51 -15.29
C TYR A 25 -0.70 12.78 -16.14
N THR A 26 -1.45 12.83 -17.24
CA THR A 26 -1.54 14.04 -18.08
C THR A 26 -2.23 15.18 -17.32
N ALA A 27 -3.33 14.89 -16.61
CA ALA A 27 -4.06 15.89 -15.86
C ALA A 27 -3.19 16.51 -14.75
N THR A 28 -2.50 15.69 -13.99
CA THR A 28 -1.61 16.15 -12.91
C THR A 28 -0.37 16.86 -13.45
N ASP A 29 0.18 16.44 -14.59
CA ASP A 29 1.31 17.12 -15.24
C ASP A 29 0.94 18.51 -15.75
N ILE A 30 -0.24 18.67 -16.35
CA ILE A 30 -0.76 19.98 -16.77
C ILE A 30 -0.83 20.90 -15.55
N LEU A 31 -1.40 20.44 -14.45
CA LEU A 31 -1.50 21.20 -13.22
C LEU A 31 -0.11 21.53 -12.64
N ALA A 32 0.83 20.58 -12.66
CA ALA A 32 2.19 20.76 -12.20
C ALA A 32 2.91 21.88 -12.98
N ARG A 33 2.83 21.83 -14.30
CA ARG A 33 3.41 22.85 -15.20
C ARG A 33 2.78 24.22 -14.97
N TRP A 34 1.47 24.27 -14.89
CA TRP A 34 0.74 25.52 -14.64
C TRP A 34 1.16 26.16 -13.31
N ARG A 35 1.28 25.37 -12.23
CA ARG A 35 1.71 25.87 -10.93
C ARG A 35 3.17 26.36 -10.93
N ARG A 36 4.07 25.68 -11.67
CA ARG A 36 5.45 26.16 -11.85
C ARG A 36 5.50 27.48 -12.58
N MET A 37 4.67 27.66 -13.62
CA MET A 37 4.56 28.93 -14.37
C MET A 37 4.06 30.08 -13.49
N GLN A 38 3.32 29.77 -12.42
CA GLN A 38 2.91 30.76 -11.39
C GLN A 38 3.99 31.02 -10.32
N GLY A 39 5.21 30.51 -10.48
CA GLY A 39 6.29 30.69 -9.53
C GLY A 39 6.20 29.81 -8.27
N ARG A 40 5.43 28.71 -8.31
CA ARG A 40 5.34 27.76 -7.20
C ARG A 40 6.51 26.75 -7.26
N HIS A 41 7.02 26.36 -6.09
CA HIS A 41 7.91 25.21 -5.95
C HIS A 41 7.06 23.93 -5.88
N VAL A 42 6.93 23.26 -7.02
CA VAL A 42 6.06 22.09 -7.15
C VAL A 42 6.83 20.81 -6.89
N LEU A 43 6.35 19.99 -5.96
CA LEU A 43 6.72 18.60 -5.83
C LEU A 43 5.70 17.73 -6.58
N HIS A 44 6.17 17.03 -7.61
CA HIS A 44 5.39 16.11 -8.43
C HIS A 44 6.16 14.77 -8.53
N PRO A 45 6.10 13.92 -7.48
CA PRO A 45 6.84 12.67 -7.43
C PRO A 45 6.14 11.57 -8.22
N MET A 46 6.89 10.52 -8.52
CA MET A 46 6.40 9.24 -9.04
C MET A 46 6.95 8.11 -8.18
N GLY A 47 6.29 6.96 -8.24
CA GLY A 47 6.72 5.77 -7.51
C GLY A 47 6.04 4.51 -8.01
N TRP A 48 6.27 3.41 -7.28
CA TRP A 48 5.82 2.08 -7.63
C TRP A 48 5.15 1.44 -6.41
N ASP A 49 3.87 1.08 -6.55
CA ASP A 49 3.18 0.23 -5.58
C ASP A 49 3.53 -1.23 -5.89
N ALA A 50 4.70 -1.64 -5.38
CA ALA A 50 5.40 -2.80 -5.87
C ALA A 50 5.05 -4.12 -5.16
N PHE A 51 4.25 -4.09 -4.08
CA PHE A 51 3.65 -5.28 -3.50
C PHE A 51 2.35 -5.62 -4.23
N GLY A 52 2.11 -6.92 -4.51
CA GLY A 52 0.84 -7.30 -5.11
C GLY A 52 0.73 -8.79 -5.42
N LEU A 53 -0.51 -9.32 -5.32
CA LEU A 53 -0.85 -10.70 -5.64
C LEU A 53 -0.48 -11.10 -7.09
N PRO A 54 -0.65 -10.25 -8.13
CA PRO A 54 -0.26 -10.62 -9.49
C PRO A 54 1.22 -10.96 -9.65
N ALA A 55 2.12 -10.27 -8.94
CA ALA A 55 3.54 -10.59 -8.95
C ALA A 55 3.83 -11.93 -8.27
N GLU A 56 3.10 -12.25 -7.20
CA GLU A 56 3.21 -13.54 -6.49
C GLU A 56 2.67 -14.69 -7.34
N GLN A 57 1.52 -14.51 -8.00
CA GLN A 57 0.96 -15.49 -8.93
C GLN A 57 1.93 -15.79 -10.09
N TYR A 58 2.52 -14.77 -10.67
CA TYR A 58 3.52 -14.93 -11.73
C TYR A 58 4.75 -15.70 -11.22
N ALA A 59 5.17 -15.46 -9.98
CA ALA A 59 6.26 -16.19 -9.36
C ALA A 59 5.94 -17.70 -9.20
N ILE A 60 4.73 -18.03 -8.77
CA ILE A 60 4.25 -19.42 -8.64
C ILE A 60 4.26 -20.12 -10.01
N GLN A 61 3.75 -19.45 -11.06
CA GLN A 61 3.63 -20.02 -12.39
C GLN A 61 4.98 -20.22 -13.09
N THR A 62 5.94 -19.31 -12.87
CA THR A 62 7.19 -19.26 -13.63
C THR A 62 8.41 -19.69 -12.84
N GLY A 63 8.31 -19.83 -11.52
CA GLY A 63 9.44 -20.02 -10.62
C GLY A 63 10.37 -18.81 -10.51
N THR A 64 9.94 -17.64 -10.99
CA THR A 64 10.73 -16.41 -10.97
C THR A 64 10.40 -15.60 -9.71
N HIS A 65 11.41 -15.25 -8.91
CA HIS A 65 11.18 -14.47 -7.69
C HIS A 65 10.50 -13.12 -7.98
N PRO A 66 9.46 -12.71 -7.23
CA PRO A 66 8.69 -11.48 -7.50
C PRO A 66 9.55 -10.24 -7.67
N ALA A 67 10.62 -10.08 -6.88
CA ALA A 67 11.51 -8.93 -6.96
C ALA A 67 12.16 -8.76 -8.35
N VAL A 68 12.46 -9.87 -9.05
CA VAL A 68 13.09 -9.81 -10.38
C VAL A 68 12.09 -9.29 -11.40
N THR A 69 10.88 -9.85 -11.42
CA THR A 69 9.82 -9.43 -12.34
C THR A 69 9.39 -8.01 -12.08
N THR A 70 9.21 -7.64 -10.81
CA THR A 70 8.83 -6.28 -10.40
C THR A 70 9.88 -5.26 -10.85
N ALA A 71 11.17 -5.54 -10.68
CA ALA A 71 12.24 -4.65 -11.13
C ALA A 71 12.23 -4.44 -12.65
N GLN A 72 11.99 -5.50 -13.44
CA GLN A 72 11.87 -5.42 -14.90
C GLN A 72 10.66 -4.58 -15.32
N ASN A 73 9.51 -4.80 -14.67
CA ASN A 73 8.30 -4.05 -14.94
C ASN A 73 8.46 -2.57 -14.60
N VAL A 74 9.03 -2.25 -13.43
CA VAL A 74 9.35 -0.88 -13.02
C VAL A 74 10.21 -0.17 -14.07
N ALA A 75 11.26 -0.83 -14.57
CA ALA A 75 12.12 -0.26 -15.61
C ALA A 75 11.34 0.03 -16.91
N THR A 76 10.40 -0.85 -17.28
CA THR A 76 9.55 -0.65 -18.45
C THR A 76 8.57 0.50 -18.26
N PHE A 77 7.85 0.52 -17.14
CA PHE A 77 6.91 1.58 -16.81
C PHE A 77 7.59 2.95 -16.77
N LYS A 78 8.74 3.03 -16.09
CA LYS A 78 9.53 4.26 -15.99
C LYS A 78 9.91 4.80 -17.37
N ARG A 79 10.45 3.95 -18.24
CA ARG A 79 10.79 4.33 -19.61
C ARG A 79 9.57 4.84 -20.38
N GLN A 80 8.42 4.18 -20.26
CA GLN A 80 7.18 4.60 -20.91
C GLN A 80 6.67 5.94 -20.41
N ILE A 81 6.65 6.15 -19.08
CA ILE A 81 6.23 7.42 -18.45
C ILE A 81 7.18 8.54 -18.90
N GLN A 82 8.49 8.30 -18.91
CA GLN A 82 9.49 9.27 -19.35
C GLN A 82 9.32 9.63 -20.83
N SER A 83 8.95 8.68 -21.69
CA SER A 83 8.73 8.93 -23.12
C SER A 83 7.56 9.87 -23.39
N LEU A 84 6.60 9.98 -22.46
CA LEU A 84 5.49 10.92 -22.55
C LEU A 84 5.88 12.35 -22.14
N GLY A 85 7.09 12.55 -21.61
CA GLY A 85 7.61 13.87 -21.27
C GLY A 85 6.97 14.51 -20.04
N PHE A 86 6.37 13.73 -19.14
CA PHE A 86 5.81 14.26 -17.89
C PHE A 86 6.90 14.83 -16.97
N SER A 87 6.55 15.88 -16.26
CA SER A 87 7.46 16.66 -15.41
C SER A 87 7.59 16.13 -13.98
N TYR A 88 7.65 14.81 -13.84
CA TYR A 88 7.88 14.18 -12.54
C TYR A 88 9.29 14.46 -11.99
N ASP A 89 9.39 14.54 -10.68
CA ASP A 89 10.66 14.65 -9.96
C ASP A 89 11.24 13.25 -9.72
N TRP A 90 12.01 12.76 -10.67
CA TRP A 90 12.60 11.42 -10.63
C TRP A 90 13.66 11.24 -9.55
N ASP A 91 14.21 12.34 -9.01
CA ASP A 91 15.15 12.28 -7.87
C ASP A 91 14.43 11.92 -6.57
N ARG A 92 13.08 11.99 -6.57
CA ARG A 92 12.20 11.60 -5.46
C ARG A 92 11.32 10.41 -5.81
N GLU A 93 11.79 9.58 -6.71
CA GLU A 93 11.17 8.30 -7.01
C GLU A 93 11.14 7.41 -5.75
N VAL A 94 10.01 6.74 -5.51
CA VAL A 94 9.84 5.81 -4.39
C VAL A 94 9.40 4.44 -4.87
N ASN A 95 9.81 3.39 -4.15
CA ASN A 95 9.35 2.04 -4.36
C ASN A 95 8.93 1.48 -2.99
N THR A 96 7.68 1.02 -2.88
CA THR A 96 7.11 0.58 -1.61
C THR A 96 7.79 -0.67 -1.03
N THR A 97 8.51 -1.44 -1.87
CA THR A 97 9.31 -2.61 -1.44
C THR A 97 10.73 -2.28 -1.02
N ASP A 98 11.22 -1.07 -1.25
CA ASP A 98 12.56 -0.68 -0.82
C ASP A 98 12.67 -0.68 0.71
N LEU A 99 13.79 -1.18 1.24
CA LEU A 99 14.03 -1.22 2.69
C LEU A 99 14.01 0.18 3.32
N SER A 100 14.44 1.19 2.56
CA SER A 100 14.40 2.60 2.98
C SER A 100 12.98 3.14 3.11
N TYR A 101 12.02 2.56 2.37
CA TYR A 101 10.60 2.94 2.39
C TYR A 101 9.79 2.05 3.35
N VAL A 102 9.87 0.73 3.21
CA VAL A 102 9.03 -0.23 3.96
C VAL A 102 9.18 -0.12 5.47
N LYS A 103 10.36 0.28 5.95
CA LYS A 103 10.60 0.53 7.38
C LYS A 103 9.63 1.58 7.96
N TRP A 104 9.21 2.56 7.18
CA TRP A 104 8.27 3.58 7.63
C TRP A 104 6.84 3.06 7.69
N THR A 105 6.44 2.21 6.76
CA THR A 105 5.17 1.48 6.81
C THR A 105 5.09 0.61 8.06
N GLN A 106 6.16 -0.12 8.35
CA GLN A 106 6.26 -0.93 9.56
C GLN A 106 6.26 -0.07 10.83
N TRP A 107 6.96 1.06 10.82
CA TRP A 107 6.97 1.99 11.95
C TRP A 107 5.57 2.56 12.23
N ILE A 108 4.84 2.97 11.19
CA ILE A 108 3.45 3.46 11.32
C ILE A 108 2.57 2.37 11.92
N PHE A 109 2.69 1.13 11.43
CA PHE A 109 1.96 -0.01 12.01
C PHE A 109 2.25 -0.16 13.51
N LEU A 110 3.51 -0.10 13.92
CA LEU A 110 3.90 -0.20 15.34
C LEU A 110 3.31 0.96 16.18
N GLN A 111 3.25 2.19 15.62
CA GLN A 111 2.60 3.30 16.31
C GLN A 111 1.11 3.01 16.54
N LEU A 112 0.40 2.49 15.53
CA LEU A 112 -1.01 2.11 15.65
C LEU A 112 -1.20 0.93 16.59
N PHE A 113 -0.32 -0.07 16.52
CA PHE A 113 -0.33 -1.24 17.39
C PHE A 113 -0.14 -0.87 18.86
N ASP A 114 0.73 0.09 19.17
CA ASP A 114 1.01 0.56 20.52
C ASP A 114 0.06 1.66 21.00
N THR A 115 -1.03 1.89 20.28
CA THR A 115 -2.00 2.98 20.56
C THR A 115 -3.43 2.43 20.72
N TRP A 116 -4.16 3.01 21.68
CA TRP A 116 -5.63 2.92 21.77
C TRP A 116 -6.26 4.30 21.63
N TYR A 117 -7.53 4.37 21.24
CA TYR A 117 -8.24 5.63 21.10
C TYR A 117 -8.99 5.97 22.38
N ASP A 118 -8.60 7.07 23.03
CA ASP A 118 -9.29 7.63 24.21
C ASP A 118 -10.43 8.54 23.71
N ALA A 119 -11.65 8.04 23.79
CA ALA A 119 -12.83 8.77 23.34
C ALA A 119 -13.16 9.99 24.22
N GLU A 120 -12.80 10.00 25.49
CA GLU A 120 -13.01 11.14 26.38
C GLU A 120 -12.07 12.29 26.03
N GLN A 121 -10.81 11.97 25.74
CA GLN A 121 -9.80 12.94 25.35
C GLN A 121 -9.71 13.18 23.85
N GLN A 122 -10.47 12.43 23.05
CA GLN A 122 -10.49 12.45 21.57
C GLN A 122 -9.09 12.39 20.93
N ARG A 123 -8.24 11.48 21.45
CA ARG A 123 -6.87 11.28 20.96
C ARG A 123 -6.38 9.85 21.14
N GLY A 124 -5.36 9.49 20.36
CA GLY A 124 -4.60 8.28 20.58
C GLY A 124 -3.72 8.39 21.83
N ARG A 125 -3.64 7.30 22.61
CA ARG A 125 -2.79 7.19 23.79
C ARG A 125 -2.02 5.86 23.77
N PRO A 126 -0.85 5.78 24.44
CA PRO A 126 -0.11 4.53 24.56
C PRO A 126 -0.97 3.40 25.12
N ILE A 127 -0.92 2.21 24.54
CA ILE A 127 -1.70 1.05 25.00
C ILE A 127 -1.35 0.64 26.45
N SER A 128 -0.15 0.97 26.90
CA SER A 128 0.27 0.76 28.30
C SER A 128 -0.53 1.58 29.30
N GLU A 129 -1.09 2.70 28.88
CA GLU A 129 -1.90 3.62 29.70
C GLU A 129 -3.39 3.28 29.66
N LEU A 130 -3.79 2.25 28.90
CA LEU A 130 -5.20 1.83 28.84
C LEU A 130 -5.67 1.39 30.23
N PRO A 131 -6.74 2.01 30.80
CA PRO A 131 -7.32 1.57 32.05
C PRO A 131 -7.85 0.14 31.94
N ILE A 132 -7.45 -0.73 32.84
CA ILE A 132 -7.89 -2.12 32.89
C ILE A 132 -9.03 -2.25 33.88
N PRO A 133 -10.25 -2.64 33.48
CA PRO A 133 -11.35 -2.88 34.39
C PRO A 133 -11.00 -3.98 35.43
N ALA A 134 -11.41 -3.82 36.69
CA ALA A 134 -11.15 -4.77 37.76
C ALA A 134 -11.56 -6.20 37.36
N GLY A 135 -12.74 -6.37 36.80
CA GLY A 135 -13.23 -7.66 36.33
C GLY A 135 -12.41 -8.32 35.21
N VAL A 136 -11.58 -7.55 34.47
CA VAL A 136 -10.63 -8.10 33.51
C VAL A 136 -9.32 -8.50 34.20
N ALA A 137 -8.87 -7.68 35.14
CA ALA A 137 -7.64 -7.91 35.87
C ALA A 137 -7.71 -9.16 36.76
N GLU A 138 -8.86 -9.45 37.36
CA GLU A 138 -9.10 -10.63 38.23
C GLU A 138 -8.89 -11.96 37.47
N PHE A 139 -9.11 -12.01 36.15
CA PHE A 139 -8.93 -13.22 35.35
C PHE A 139 -7.47 -13.42 34.87
N GLY A 140 -6.55 -12.57 35.31
CA GLY A 140 -5.14 -12.75 35.09
C GLY A 140 -4.58 -12.13 33.80
N LYS A 141 -3.27 -12.33 33.64
CA LYS A 141 -2.48 -11.64 32.61
C LYS A 141 -2.95 -11.87 31.18
N ALA A 142 -3.43 -13.08 30.86
CA ALA A 142 -3.90 -13.41 29.51
C ALA A 142 -5.14 -12.58 29.13
N ASN A 143 -6.09 -12.39 30.05
CA ASN A 143 -7.29 -11.59 29.82
C ASN A 143 -6.96 -10.10 29.68
N VAL A 144 -6.01 -9.59 30.46
CA VAL A 144 -5.52 -8.21 30.32
C VAL A 144 -4.90 -8.00 28.94
N THR A 145 -4.11 -8.95 28.44
CA THR A 145 -3.53 -8.89 27.09
C THR A 145 -4.61 -8.88 26.02
N SER A 146 -5.55 -9.82 26.09
CA SER A 146 -6.67 -9.90 25.14
C SER A 146 -7.53 -8.63 25.14
N TYR A 147 -7.80 -8.05 26.31
CA TYR A 147 -8.52 -6.79 26.43
C TYR A 147 -7.75 -5.62 25.77
N ARG A 148 -6.45 -5.52 26.00
CA ARG A 148 -5.61 -4.52 25.34
C ARG A 148 -5.62 -4.69 23.82
N ASP A 149 -5.46 -5.92 23.35
CA ASP A 149 -5.42 -6.23 21.92
C ASP A 149 -6.75 -5.89 21.23
N SER A 150 -7.88 -6.04 21.90
CA SER A 150 -9.20 -5.67 21.36
C SER A 150 -9.41 -4.16 21.20
N LEU A 151 -8.57 -3.32 21.83
CA LEU A 151 -8.69 -1.86 21.79
C LEU A 151 -7.52 -1.17 21.07
N ARG A 152 -6.54 -1.92 20.55
CA ARG A 152 -5.47 -1.38 19.71
C ARG A 152 -6.03 -0.83 18.41
N LEU A 153 -5.44 0.22 17.89
CA LEU A 153 -5.81 0.77 16.57
C LEU A 153 -5.41 -0.14 15.40
N ALA A 154 -4.40 -0.99 15.59
CA ALA A 154 -4.06 -2.08 14.69
C ALA A 154 -3.79 -3.34 15.51
N TYR A 155 -4.21 -4.50 14.99
CA TYR A 155 -4.05 -5.78 15.69
C TYR A 155 -3.84 -6.90 14.67
N GLN A 156 -3.34 -8.02 15.16
CA GLN A 156 -3.18 -9.25 14.38
C GLN A 156 -4.39 -10.16 14.63
N ALA A 157 -4.99 -10.66 13.55
CA ALA A 157 -6.11 -11.57 13.62
C ALA A 157 -6.06 -12.60 12.48
N GLU A 158 -6.65 -13.77 12.73
CA GLU A 158 -6.98 -14.72 11.68
C GLU A 158 -8.31 -14.32 11.04
N VAL A 159 -8.31 -14.16 9.73
CA VAL A 159 -9.49 -13.77 8.97
C VAL A 159 -9.72 -14.73 7.79
N PRO A 160 -10.97 -14.99 7.39
CA PRO A 160 -11.27 -15.74 6.17
C PRO A 160 -10.71 -15.03 4.93
N VAL A 161 -10.17 -15.80 4.00
CA VAL A 161 -9.66 -15.30 2.72
C VAL A 161 -10.25 -16.09 1.56
N ASN A 162 -10.30 -15.50 0.38
CA ASN A 162 -10.69 -16.16 -0.85
C ASN A 162 -9.52 -17.00 -1.37
N TRP A 163 -9.47 -18.27 -1.00
CA TRP A 163 -8.42 -19.17 -1.46
C TRP A 163 -8.85 -19.89 -2.73
N CYS A 164 -8.03 -19.79 -3.81
CA CYS A 164 -8.23 -20.52 -5.04
C CYS A 164 -7.24 -21.69 -5.15
N PRO A 165 -7.68 -22.95 -4.96
CA PRO A 165 -6.78 -24.11 -5.02
C PRO A 165 -6.15 -24.32 -6.41
N ALA A 166 -6.88 -23.98 -7.48
CA ALA A 166 -6.41 -24.13 -8.85
C ALA A 166 -5.26 -23.18 -9.20
N LEU A 167 -5.29 -21.96 -8.63
CA LEU A 167 -4.22 -20.96 -8.79
C LEU A 167 -3.15 -21.06 -7.70
N GLY A 168 -3.43 -21.77 -6.59
CA GLY A 168 -2.50 -21.93 -5.47
C GLY A 168 -2.24 -20.63 -4.69
N THR A 169 -3.22 -19.70 -4.68
CA THR A 169 -3.06 -18.37 -4.07
C THR A 169 -4.36 -17.84 -3.49
N VAL A 170 -4.24 -16.79 -2.67
CA VAL A 170 -5.35 -15.96 -2.21
C VAL A 170 -5.76 -15.00 -3.33
N LEU A 171 -7.05 -14.76 -3.46
CA LEU A 171 -7.64 -13.77 -4.36
C LEU A 171 -8.09 -12.53 -3.56
N ALA A 172 -7.88 -11.35 -4.13
CA ALA A 172 -8.53 -10.13 -3.67
C ALA A 172 -10.05 -10.22 -3.91
N ASN A 173 -10.84 -9.42 -3.19
CA ASN A 173 -12.29 -9.45 -3.37
C ASN A 173 -12.71 -9.07 -4.80
N GLU A 174 -11.98 -8.18 -5.42
CA GLU A 174 -12.19 -7.70 -6.79
C GLU A 174 -11.88 -8.78 -7.85
N GLU A 175 -11.07 -9.77 -7.50
CA GLU A 175 -10.70 -10.90 -8.36
C GLU A 175 -11.70 -12.06 -8.28
N VAL A 176 -12.76 -11.93 -7.46
CA VAL A 176 -13.82 -12.93 -7.34
C VAL A 176 -15.09 -12.41 -8.02
N ILE A 177 -15.44 -13.01 -9.16
CA ILE A 177 -16.63 -12.68 -9.95
C ILE A 177 -17.58 -13.89 -9.93
N ASP A 178 -18.78 -13.70 -9.42
CA ASP A 178 -19.80 -14.76 -9.30
C ASP A 178 -19.29 -16.04 -8.58
N GLY A 179 -18.42 -15.84 -7.55
CA GLY A 179 -17.86 -16.93 -6.75
C GLY A 179 -16.72 -17.70 -7.44
N LYS A 180 -16.19 -17.16 -8.53
CA LYS A 180 -15.08 -17.72 -9.31
C LYS A 180 -13.96 -16.72 -9.49
N SER A 181 -12.74 -17.22 -9.70
CA SER A 181 -11.62 -16.37 -10.07
C SER A 181 -11.86 -15.69 -11.43
N ASP A 182 -11.56 -14.40 -11.54
CA ASP A 182 -11.55 -13.66 -12.80
C ASP A 182 -10.48 -14.22 -13.78
N ILE A 183 -9.42 -14.83 -13.24
CA ILE A 183 -8.38 -15.52 -13.99
C ILE A 183 -8.73 -17.02 -14.09
N GLY A 184 -9.11 -17.47 -15.28
CA GLY A 184 -9.39 -18.87 -15.59
C GLY A 184 -10.76 -19.38 -15.16
N GLY A 185 -11.55 -18.60 -14.41
CA GLY A 185 -12.94 -18.94 -14.04
C GLY A 185 -13.07 -20.13 -13.08
N PHE A 186 -12.08 -20.34 -12.20
CA PHE A 186 -12.05 -21.44 -11.23
C PHE A 186 -12.93 -21.22 -10.04
#